data_c27766928d473a5445875571d5dd2a2f
#
_entry.id   c27766928d473a5445875571d5dd2a2f
#
_cell.length_a   1.000
_cell.length_b   1.000
_cell.length_c   1.000
_cell.angle_alpha   90.00
_cell.angle_beta   90.00
_cell.angle_gamma   90.00
#
_symmetry.space_group_name_H-M   'P 1'
#
loop_
_entity.id
_entity.type
_entity.pdbx_description
1 polymer ?
#
loop_
_entity_poly.entity_id
_entity_poly.type
_entity_poly.pdbx_seq_one_letter_code
_entity_poly.pdbx_strand_id
1 'polypeptide(L)'
;PNLFILLGPNTGQGHTSAILFIEAQVNYALKCIQEVARQRKRILSVKPEAMNRYNEELQKTLSTSVWAAGCRSWYKTESGKIIGIYPGFSFQYTKQLPEPRFENYDMC
;
A
#
# COMPACT_ATOMS: atom_id res chain seq x y z
N PRO A 1 3.24 0.60 14.54
CA PRO A 1 4.03 -0.64 14.42
C PRO A 1 3.14 -1.88 14.54
N ASN A 2 3.55 -2.97 13.91
CA ASN A 2 2.90 -4.29 13.97
C ASN A 2 1.42 -4.32 13.50
N LEU A 3 0.92 -3.31 12.83
CA LEU A 3 -0.43 -3.25 12.29
C LEU A 3 -0.41 -3.40 10.78
N PHE A 4 -1.13 -4.38 10.27
CA PHE A 4 -1.37 -4.58 8.85
C PHE A 4 -2.85 -4.35 8.56
N ILE A 5 -3.14 -3.47 7.61
CA ILE A 5 -4.51 -3.16 7.19
C ILE A 5 -4.72 -3.74 5.80
N LEU A 6 -5.53 -4.77 5.71
CA LEU A 6 -5.93 -5.33 4.43
C LEU A 6 -6.98 -4.43 3.77
N LEU A 7 -6.86 -4.20 2.47
CA LEU A 7 -7.64 -3.21 1.74
C LEU A 7 -7.60 -1.81 2.37
N GLY A 8 -6.41 -1.43 2.83
CA GLY A 8 -6.16 -0.11 3.37
C GLY A 8 -6.19 1.00 2.30
N PRO A 9 -5.68 2.20 2.63
CA PRO A 9 -5.64 3.33 1.70
C PRO A 9 -5.01 2.96 0.35
N ASN A 10 -5.55 3.53 -0.73
CA ASN A 10 -5.08 3.35 -2.11
C ASN A 10 -5.05 1.90 -2.61
N THR A 11 -6.00 1.09 -2.19
CA THR A 11 -6.17 -0.30 -2.64
C THR A 11 -7.51 -0.55 -3.33
N GLY A 12 -8.37 0.46 -3.41
CA GLY A 12 -9.65 0.38 -4.10
C GLY A 12 -9.47 0.20 -5.61
N GLN A 13 -10.33 -0.62 -6.20
CA GLN A 13 -10.27 -0.95 -7.62
C GLN A 13 -11.65 -0.91 -8.24
N GLY A 14 -11.69 -0.47 -9.50
CA GLY A 14 -12.91 -0.45 -10.29
C GLY A 14 -13.07 -1.62 -11.27
N HIS A 15 -12.10 -2.54 -11.37
CA HIS A 15 -12.03 -3.49 -12.49
C HIS A 15 -11.65 -4.92 -12.16
N THR A 16 -11.43 -5.26 -10.88
CA THR A 16 -11.00 -6.60 -10.47
C THR A 16 -11.45 -6.96 -9.06
N SER A 17 -11.22 -8.23 -8.68
CA SER A 17 -11.57 -8.73 -7.36
C SER A 17 -10.65 -8.19 -6.27
N ALA A 18 -11.23 -7.68 -5.19
CA ALA A 18 -10.51 -7.30 -3.98
C ALA A 18 -9.75 -8.46 -3.32
N ILE A 19 -10.21 -9.70 -3.54
CA ILE A 19 -9.59 -10.91 -2.97
C ILE A 19 -8.15 -11.07 -3.45
N LEU A 20 -7.85 -10.75 -4.71
CA LEU A 20 -6.48 -10.82 -5.24
C LEU A 20 -5.52 -9.90 -4.47
N PHE A 21 -6.00 -8.73 -4.07
CA PHE A 21 -5.23 -7.79 -3.26
C PHE A 21 -5.05 -8.29 -1.83
N ILE A 22 -6.11 -8.83 -1.25
CA ILE A 22 -6.07 -9.40 0.11
C ILE A 22 -5.05 -10.55 0.17
N GLU A 23 -5.06 -11.46 -0.79
CA GLU A 23 -4.10 -12.58 -0.84
C GLU A 23 -2.66 -12.09 -0.92
N ALA A 24 -2.38 -11.12 -1.79
CA ALA A 24 -1.05 -10.52 -1.90
C ALA A 24 -0.62 -9.84 -0.59
N GLN A 25 -1.54 -9.10 0.06
CA GLN A 25 -1.28 -8.41 1.31
C GLN A 25 -1.07 -9.37 2.48
N VAL A 26 -1.83 -10.47 2.55
CA VAL A 26 -1.64 -11.52 3.56
C VAL A 26 -0.27 -12.16 3.42
N ASN A 27 0.13 -12.52 2.21
CA ASN A 27 1.45 -13.09 1.95
C ASN A 27 2.58 -12.11 2.33
N TYR A 28 2.41 -10.83 2.04
CA TYR A 28 3.36 -9.80 2.46
C TYR A 28 3.45 -9.69 3.99
N ALA A 29 2.31 -9.63 4.67
CA ALA A 29 2.26 -9.57 6.14
C ALA A 29 2.91 -10.80 6.78
N LEU A 30 2.65 -12.00 6.25
CA LEU A 30 3.28 -13.24 6.72
C LEU A 30 4.81 -13.18 6.62
N LYS A 31 5.35 -12.72 5.49
CA LYS A 31 6.81 -12.55 5.32
C LYS A 31 7.38 -11.56 6.32
N CYS A 32 6.68 -10.46 6.57
CA CYS A 32 7.08 -9.47 7.59
C CYS A 32 7.12 -10.10 8.99
N ILE A 33 6.09 -10.84 9.37
CA ILE A 33 6.00 -11.52 10.67
C ILE A 33 7.11 -12.56 10.81
N GLN A 34 7.33 -13.37 9.77
CA GLN A 34 8.38 -14.39 9.77
C GLN A 34 9.77 -13.76 9.94
N GLU A 35 10.04 -12.64 9.29
CA GLU A 35 11.33 -11.95 9.39
C GLU A 35 11.55 -11.37 10.79
N VAL A 36 10.53 -10.75 11.39
CA VAL A 36 10.58 -10.25 12.77
C VAL A 36 10.89 -11.40 13.74
N ALA A 37 10.22 -12.54 13.58
CA ALA A 37 10.46 -13.73 14.39
C ALA A 37 11.87 -14.30 14.18
N ARG A 38 12.33 -14.41 12.93
CA ARG A 38 13.67 -14.90 12.57
C ARG A 38 14.78 -14.07 13.21
N GLN A 39 14.61 -12.75 13.23
CA GLN A 39 15.55 -11.81 13.84
C GLN A 39 15.36 -11.67 15.36
N ARG A 40 14.42 -12.38 15.97
CA ARG A 40 14.06 -12.27 17.39
C ARG A 40 13.73 -10.82 17.80
N LYS A 41 13.11 -10.08 16.90
CA LYS A 41 12.62 -8.72 17.13
C LYS A 41 11.16 -8.77 17.58
N ARG A 42 10.67 -7.63 18.10
CA ARG A 42 9.28 -7.50 18.59
C ARG A 42 8.46 -6.46 17.85
N ILE A 43 9.14 -5.53 17.20
CA ILE A 43 8.50 -4.38 16.57
C ILE A 43 8.96 -4.28 15.14
N LEU A 44 8.00 -4.07 14.25
CA LEU A 44 8.19 -3.69 12.85
C LEU A 44 7.42 -2.39 12.61
N SER A 45 8.11 -1.36 12.16
CA SER A 45 7.50 -0.07 11.82
C SER A 45 8.06 0.42 10.48
N VAL A 46 7.19 0.90 9.61
CA VAL A 46 7.63 1.51 8.35
C VAL A 46 8.33 2.83 8.65
N LYS A 47 9.45 3.09 7.98
CA LYS A 47 10.17 4.36 8.08
C LYS A 47 9.36 5.49 7.45
N PRO A 48 9.24 6.66 8.09
CA PRO A 48 8.50 7.80 7.54
C PRO A 48 8.93 8.19 6.13
N GLU A 49 10.24 8.14 5.86
CA GLU A 49 10.81 8.50 4.55
C GLU A 49 10.34 7.53 3.46
N ALA A 50 10.28 6.23 3.78
CA ALA A 50 9.81 5.20 2.84
C ALA A 50 8.31 5.39 2.55
N MET A 51 7.51 5.66 3.57
CA MET A 51 6.08 5.94 3.42
C MET A 51 5.84 7.20 2.59
N ASN A 52 6.55 8.29 2.87
CA ASN A 52 6.39 9.55 2.16
C ASN A 52 6.76 9.39 0.68
N ARG A 53 7.90 8.79 0.38
CA ARG A 53 8.33 8.51 -1.00
C ARG A 53 7.29 7.70 -1.77
N TYR A 54 6.77 6.63 -1.17
CA TYR A 54 5.72 5.83 -1.78
C TYR A 54 4.47 6.65 -2.07
N ASN A 55 4.01 7.45 -1.11
CA ASN A 55 2.84 8.31 -1.28
C ASN A 55 3.03 9.37 -2.37
N GLU A 56 4.19 9.99 -2.46
CA GLU A 56 4.50 10.98 -3.49
C GLU A 56 4.45 10.36 -4.90
N GLU A 57 5.10 9.21 -5.08
CA GLU A 57 5.07 8.48 -6.35
C GLU A 57 3.65 8.05 -6.74
N LEU A 58 2.88 7.56 -5.76
CA LEU A 58 1.50 7.15 -5.95
C LEU A 58 0.59 8.31 -6.35
N GLN A 59 0.68 9.44 -5.64
CA GLN A 59 -0.11 10.63 -5.95
C GLN A 59 0.27 11.24 -7.30
N LYS A 60 1.55 11.19 -7.68
CA LYS A 60 2.01 11.62 -9.00
C LYS A 60 1.37 10.77 -10.11
N THR A 61 1.30 9.47 -9.95
CA THR A 61 0.65 8.57 -10.91
C THR A 61 -0.87 8.83 -10.95
N LEU A 62 -1.50 8.99 -9.79
CA LEU A 62 -2.94 9.26 -9.70
C LEU A 62 -3.33 10.61 -10.30
N SER A 63 -2.47 11.63 -10.24
CA SER A 63 -2.73 12.96 -10.79
C SER A 63 -2.92 12.97 -12.31
N THR A 64 -2.38 11.99 -13.00
CA THR A 64 -2.51 11.81 -14.46
C THR A 64 -3.64 10.86 -14.85
N SER A 65 -4.36 10.31 -13.88
CA SER A 65 -5.43 9.35 -14.10
C SER A 65 -6.80 10.03 -14.22
N VAL A 66 -7.78 9.29 -14.74
CA VAL A 66 -9.18 9.74 -14.79
C VAL A 66 -9.77 10.04 -13.41
N TRP A 67 -9.19 9.47 -12.35
CA TRP A 67 -9.60 9.70 -10.97
C TRP A 67 -9.24 11.09 -10.45
N ALA A 68 -8.32 11.78 -11.12
CA ALA A 68 -7.97 13.16 -10.80
C ALA A 68 -9.02 14.17 -11.26
N ALA A 69 -9.89 13.81 -12.21
CA ALA A 69 -10.90 14.69 -12.77
C ALA A 69 -11.85 15.29 -11.72
N GLY A 70 -12.30 16.50 -11.96
CA GLY A 70 -12.78 17.50 -11.04
C GLY A 70 -14.04 17.26 -10.20
N CYS A 71 -14.54 16.05 -10.03
CA CYS A 71 -15.73 15.81 -9.20
C CYS A 71 -15.36 15.57 -7.72
N ARG A 72 -16.22 16.03 -6.81
CA ARG A 72 -16.20 15.58 -5.41
C ARG A 72 -16.52 14.09 -5.37
N SER A 73 -15.64 13.32 -4.74
CA SER A 73 -15.80 11.86 -4.66
C SER A 73 -15.30 11.35 -3.32
N TRP A 74 -15.90 10.27 -2.84
CA TRP A 74 -15.55 9.63 -1.56
C TRP A 74 -14.07 9.19 -1.47
N TYR A 75 -13.42 8.95 -2.61
CA TYR A 75 -12.01 8.54 -2.67
C TYR A 75 -11.01 9.71 -2.66
N LYS A 76 -11.50 10.96 -2.55
CA LYS A 76 -10.67 12.18 -2.46
C LYS A 76 -10.88 12.87 -1.13
N THR A 77 -9.81 13.44 -0.58
CA THR A 77 -9.89 14.40 0.52
C THR A 77 -10.34 15.78 0.00
N GLU A 78 -10.70 16.69 0.90
CA GLU A 78 -11.00 18.08 0.56
C GLU A 78 -9.83 18.79 -0.12
N SER A 79 -8.59 18.41 0.23
CA SER A 79 -7.36 18.92 -0.40
C SER A 79 -7.08 18.33 -1.79
N GLY A 80 -7.93 17.40 -2.27
CA GLY A 80 -7.77 16.75 -3.57
C GLY A 80 -6.86 15.52 -3.59
N LYS A 81 -6.30 15.13 -2.45
CA LYS A 81 -5.49 13.91 -2.34
C LYS A 81 -6.38 12.68 -2.57
N ILE A 82 -5.97 11.77 -3.45
CA ILE A 82 -6.69 10.54 -3.73
C ILE A 82 -6.25 9.45 -2.76
N ILE A 83 -7.16 9.00 -1.91
CA ILE A 83 -6.86 8.08 -0.80
C ILE A 83 -7.47 6.69 -0.95
N GLY A 84 -8.43 6.51 -1.86
CA GLY A 84 -9.18 5.25 -1.98
C GLY A 84 -8.71 4.34 -3.11
N ILE A 85 -8.16 4.91 -4.17
CA ILE A 85 -7.95 4.21 -5.46
C ILE A 85 -6.50 3.80 -5.65
N TYR A 86 -6.30 2.58 -6.19
CA TYR A 86 -5.02 2.13 -6.71
C TYR A 86 -4.95 2.43 -8.22
N PRO A 87 -3.88 3.08 -8.73
CA PRO A 87 -3.82 3.56 -10.11
C PRO A 87 -3.44 2.49 -11.14
N GLY A 88 -2.99 1.32 -10.71
CA GLY A 88 -2.49 0.26 -11.58
C GLY A 88 -3.44 -0.91 -11.74
N PHE A 89 -3.01 -1.91 -12.48
CA PHE A 89 -3.71 -3.18 -12.64
C PHE A 89 -3.39 -4.15 -11.49
N SER A 90 -4.29 -5.08 -11.20
CA SER A 90 -4.12 -6.08 -10.13
C SER A 90 -2.85 -6.92 -10.29
N PHE A 91 -2.50 -7.31 -11.51
CA PHE A 91 -1.28 -8.08 -11.75
C PHE A 91 0.00 -7.28 -11.47
N GLN A 92 -0.03 -5.96 -11.63
CA GLN A 92 1.09 -5.09 -11.26
C GLN A 92 1.24 -5.05 -9.75
N TYR A 93 0.12 -4.90 -9.03
CA TYR A 93 0.11 -4.90 -7.58
C TYR A 93 0.63 -6.23 -7.01
N THR A 94 0.12 -7.35 -7.50
CA THR A 94 0.54 -8.69 -7.05
C THR A 94 2.01 -9.01 -7.38
N LYS A 95 2.57 -8.39 -8.43
CA LYS A 95 4.01 -8.50 -8.74
C LYS A 95 4.89 -7.60 -7.88
N GLN A 96 4.41 -6.41 -7.54
CA GLN A 96 5.20 -5.41 -6.81
C GLN A 96 5.25 -5.67 -5.31
N LEU A 97 4.20 -6.29 -4.76
CA LEU A 97 4.06 -6.50 -3.32
C LEU A 97 4.75 -7.74 -2.74
N PRO A 98 5.16 -8.78 -3.50
CA PRO A 98 5.45 -10.09 -2.91
C PRO A 98 6.67 -10.14 -2.00
N GLU A 99 7.62 -9.20 -2.13
CA GLU A 99 8.84 -9.21 -1.31
C GLU A 99 8.96 -7.92 -0.49
N PRO A 100 8.85 -8.00 0.85
CA PRO A 100 9.11 -6.86 1.72
C PRO A 100 10.55 -6.37 1.58
N ARG A 101 10.69 -5.07 1.34
CA ARG A 101 11.99 -4.40 1.36
C ARG A 101 12.30 -3.97 2.78
N PHE A 102 12.98 -4.81 3.53
CA PHE A 102 13.21 -4.59 4.96
C PHE A 102 14.06 -3.36 5.27
N GLU A 103 14.80 -2.83 4.31
CA GLU A 103 15.47 -1.54 4.43
C GLU A 103 14.51 -0.35 4.66
N ASN A 104 13.24 -0.51 4.29
CA ASN A 104 12.18 0.48 4.50
C ASN A 104 11.52 0.40 5.89
N TYR A 105 11.99 -0.49 6.74
CA TYR A 105 11.43 -0.73 8.08
C TYR A 105 12.46 -0.56 9.17
N ASP A 106 12.01 -0.10 10.33
CA ASP A 106 12.72 -0.20 11.59
C ASP A 106 12.26 -1.46 12.33
N MET A 107 13.20 -2.25 12.81
CA MET A 107 12.95 -3.45 13.60
C MET A 107 13.65 -3.37 14.94
N CYS A 108 12.90 -3.54 16.01
CA CYS A 108 13.43 -3.55 17.38
C CYS A 108 13.09 -4.86 18.10
#